data_9c0020bf1372b548cf90775a29da85b3
#
_entry.id   9c0020bf1372b548cf90775a29da85b3
#
_cell.length_a   1.000
_cell.length_b   1.000
_cell.length_c   1.000
_cell.angle_alpha   90.00
_cell.angle_beta   90.00
_cell.angle_gamma   90.00
#
_symmetry.space_group_name_H-M   'P 1'
#
loop_
_entity.id
_entity.type
_entity.pdbx_description
1 polymer ?
#
loop_
_entity_poly.entity_id
_entity_poly.type
_entity_poly.pdbx_seq_one_letter_code
_entity_poly.pdbx_strand_id
1 'polypeptide(L)'
;MATAFASPASGGSTPRRSKPGSTLDALNFFLADVRDGLGPYLAIYLVAVRGPAHGWNEATVGLVLTIAGIVGLLAQTPAGGLIDRSKNKPRIVMIAALLVTLSSLSLPIVSGFAAVTVTQSIAAVAGAVFAPAISAITLGLVGPKLFAKRVARNEAFNHAGNAVSAALAGVLAWKFGPVVVFWLMAGLTVASIATTFRIRNDDIDNAVARGLDCEPEEGCEEPSGWKVLVENRPLMLFAVIAFLFHLSNAAMLTSVSQLLAKTVGKDQATSLTAACIVAAQLVMVPVAILVGRSTERFGTKPIFLLAFAFLAARGALYTVSNDPYWLVGVQALDGVGAGIFGALFPVVIADLTEGSGRFNVSQGAVATTQGLGAALSASLAGAIIVWAGYSVSFLTLAAIAAAGFTLYLLAMPETKKAKQ
;
A
#
# COMPACT_ATOMS: atom_id res chain seq x y z
N MET A 1 23.32 49.25 -53.11
CA MET A 1 22.44 49.81 -52.07
C MET A 1 22.27 48.72 -51.00
N ALA A 2 22.93 48.95 -49.88
CA ALA A 2 23.07 47.96 -48.80
C ALA A 2 21.88 48.09 -47.85
N THR A 3 21.23 47.00 -47.56
CA THR A 3 20.24 46.89 -46.46
C THR A 3 20.90 46.17 -45.30
N ALA A 4 20.96 46.87 -44.18
CA ALA A 4 21.52 46.42 -42.93
C ALA A 4 20.66 45.34 -42.29
N PHE A 5 21.26 44.19 -41.95
CA PHE A 5 20.68 43.18 -41.11
C PHE A 5 20.93 43.52 -39.65
N ALA A 6 19.88 43.80 -38.91
CA ALA A 6 19.91 43.89 -37.46
C ALA A 6 19.88 42.49 -36.85
N SER A 7 20.87 42.15 -36.03
CA SER A 7 20.88 40.96 -35.14
C SER A 7 19.93 41.17 -33.99
N PRO A 8 19.11 40.19 -33.63
CA PRO A 8 18.47 40.22 -32.31
C PRO A 8 19.32 39.46 -31.29
N ALA A 9 19.86 40.21 -30.34
CA ALA A 9 20.32 39.68 -29.07
C ALA A 9 19.09 39.26 -28.25
N SER A 10 19.10 38.06 -27.71
CA SER A 10 18.56 37.82 -26.37
C SER A 10 18.89 36.40 -25.92
N GLY A 11 19.95 36.27 -25.14
CA GLY A 11 20.14 35.10 -24.27
C GLY A 11 19.13 35.15 -23.14
N GLY A 12 17.93 34.65 -23.38
CA GLY A 12 16.99 34.29 -22.34
C GLY A 12 17.31 32.88 -21.86
N SER A 13 17.88 32.72 -20.68
CA SER A 13 18.03 31.45 -19.99
C SER A 13 16.64 30.85 -19.76
N THR A 14 16.18 29.98 -20.65
CA THR A 14 15.01 29.15 -20.41
C THR A 14 15.21 28.33 -19.13
N PRO A 15 14.30 28.41 -18.14
CA PRO A 15 14.41 27.59 -16.96
C PRO A 15 14.48 26.12 -17.39
N ARG A 16 15.46 25.40 -16.90
CA ARG A 16 15.69 23.97 -17.16
C ARG A 16 14.37 23.24 -16.89
N ARG A 17 13.68 22.79 -17.93
CA ARG A 17 12.49 21.94 -17.84
C ARG A 17 12.87 20.72 -17.01
N SER A 18 12.33 20.60 -15.80
CA SER A 18 12.44 19.36 -15.03
C SER A 18 11.76 18.28 -15.87
N LYS A 19 12.50 17.22 -16.20
CA LYS A 19 11.94 16.12 -16.99
C LYS A 19 10.77 15.53 -16.17
N PRO A 20 9.52 15.45 -16.70
CA PRO A 20 8.34 14.98 -15.94
C PRO A 20 8.57 13.63 -15.24
N GLY A 21 9.43 12.78 -15.84
CA GLY A 21 9.79 11.49 -15.30
C GLY A 21 10.52 11.54 -13.96
N SER A 22 11.49 12.44 -13.76
CA SER A 22 12.24 12.53 -12.49
C SER A 22 11.41 13.14 -11.36
N THR A 23 10.45 14.00 -11.69
CA THR A 23 9.53 14.57 -10.70
C THR A 23 8.57 13.52 -10.16
N LEU A 24 8.05 12.63 -11.03
CA LEU A 24 7.22 11.49 -10.60
C LEU A 24 8.03 10.48 -9.77
N ASP A 25 9.31 10.23 -10.11
CA ASP A 25 10.20 9.37 -9.31
C ASP A 25 10.33 9.91 -7.87
N ALA A 26 10.67 11.20 -7.76
CA ALA A 26 10.82 11.86 -6.46
C ALA A 26 9.50 11.93 -5.68
N LEU A 27 8.37 12.18 -6.36
CA LEU A 27 7.06 12.17 -5.71
C LEU A 27 6.73 10.80 -5.12
N ASN A 28 6.86 9.72 -5.89
CA ASN A 28 6.57 8.37 -5.40
C ASN A 28 7.53 7.95 -4.29
N PHE A 29 8.79 8.40 -4.34
CA PHE A 29 9.78 8.12 -3.29
C PHE A 29 9.42 8.81 -1.96
N PHE A 30 9.16 10.12 -1.97
CA PHE A 30 8.89 10.84 -0.72
C PHE A 30 7.47 10.62 -0.19
N LEU A 31 6.51 10.33 -1.06
CA LEU A 31 5.13 10.09 -0.67
C LEU A 31 4.90 8.66 -0.13
N ALA A 32 5.83 7.75 -0.33
CA ALA A 32 5.69 6.34 0.02
C ALA A 32 5.26 6.14 1.49
N ASP A 33 6.03 6.65 2.43
CA ASP A 33 5.77 6.55 3.87
C ASP A 33 4.49 7.29 4.29
N VAL A 34 4.22 8.45 3.68
CA VAL A 34 3.00 9.24 3.94
C VAL A 34 1.75 8.51 3.45
N ARG A 35 1.85 7.81 2.30
CA ARG A 35 0.76 7.02 1.70
C ARG A 35 0.42 5.80 2.56
N ASP A 36 1.45 5.09 3.04
CA ASP A 36 1.27 3.87 3.81
C ASP A 36 0.93 4.15 5.28
N GLY A 37 1.14 5.41 5.73
CA GLY A 37 0.83 5.90 7.07
C GLY A 37 1.75 5.30 8.13
N LEU A 38 1.41 5.56 9.40
CA LEU A 38 2.23 5.14 10.52
C LEU A 38 2.18 3.62 10.81
N GLY A 39 1.13 2.93 10.33
CA GLY A 39 1.00 1.47 10.44
C GLY A 39 1.50 0.87 11.76
N PRO A 40 2.54 0.03 11.72
CA PRO A 40 3.09 -0.63 12.91
C PRO A 40 3.62 0.34 13.97
N TYR A 41 4.14 1.51 13.58
CA TYR A 41 4.64 2.52 14.53
C TYR A 41 3.51 3.13 15.36
N LEU A 42 2.31 3.32 14.76
CA LEU A 42 1.11 3.72 15.48
C LEU A 42 0.76 2.72 16.57
N ALA A 43 0.81 1.42 16.26
CA ALA A 43 0.50 0.36 17.21
C ALA A 43 1.48 0.33 18.39
N ILE A 44 2.78 0.46 18.13
CA ILE A 44 3.79 0.60 19.19
C ILE A 44 3.50 1.83 20.05
N TYR A 45 3.25 2.97 19.41
CA TYR A 45 3.01 4.21 20.11
C TYR A 45 1.79 4.13 21.03
N LEU A 46 0.67 3.61 20.54
CA LEU A 46 -0.54 3.50 21.34
C LEU A 46 -0.38 2.48 22.49
N VAL A 47 0.16 1.30 22.23
CA VAL A 47 0.30 0.24 23.25
C VAL A 47 1.41 0.56 24.24
N ALA A 48 2.61 0.88 23.78
CA ALA A 48 3.79 0.98 24.63
C ALA A 48 4.02 2.38 25.22
N VAL A 49 3.58 3.46 24.53
CA VAL A 49 3.77 4.83 25.02
C VAL A 49 2.52 5.35 25.73
N ARG A 50 1.33 5.13 25.14
CA ARG A 50 0.07 5.65 25.67
C ARG A 50 -0.68 4.64 26.55
N GLY A 51 -0.46 3.33 26.35
CA GLY A 51 -1.14 2.26 27.08
C GLY A 51 -1.11 2.42 28.58
N PRO A 52 0.06 2.65 29.22
CA PRO A 52 0.16 2.78 30.67
C PRO A 52 -0.70 3.89 31.30
N ALA A 53 -0.90 4.99 30.57
CA ALA A 53 -1.65 6.16 31.07
C ALA A 53 -3.12 6.19 30.64
N HIS A 54 -3.48 5.53 29.53
CA HIS A 54 -4.79 5.69 28.89
C HIS A 54 -5.50 4.38 28.57
N GLY A 55 -5.00 3.24 29.05
CA GLY A 55 -5.64 1.93 28.92
C GLY A 55 -5.64 1.35 27.50
N TRP A 56 -4.73 1.79 26.62
CA TRP A 56 -4.60 1.21 25.29
C TRP A 56 -4.03 -0.21 25.36
N ASN A 57 -4.65 -1.11 24.61
CA ASN A 57 -4.21 -2.48 24.40
C ASN A 57 -4.35 -2.87 22.93
N GLU A 58 -3.91 -4.06 22.57
CA GLU A 58 -3.88 -4.56 21.21
C GLU A 58 -5.26 -4.64 20.57
N ALA A 59 -6.29 -4.98 21.38
CA ALA A 59 -7.67 -5.05 20.87
C ALA A 59 -8.23 -3.67 20.54
N THR A 60 -8.00 -2.67 21.37
CA THR A 60 -8.45 -1.29 21.12
C THR A 60 -7.72 -0.66 19.95
N VAL A 61 -6.42 -0.95 19.78
CA VAL A 61 -5.65 -0.55 18.59
C VAL A 61 -6.19 -1.24 17.35
N GLY A 62 -6.45 -2.56 17.42
CA GLY A 62 -7.04 -3.32 16.34
C GLY A 62 -8.38 -2.74 15.87
N LEU A 63 -9.26 -2.36 16.82
CA LEU A 63 -10.54 -1.71 16.50
C LEU A 63 -10.36 -0.37 15.80
N VAL A 64 -9.45 0.48 16.26
CA VAL A 64 -9.14 1.76 15.58
C VAL A 64 -8.70 1.52 14.14
N LEU A 65 -7.76 0.60 13.93
CA LEU A 65 -7.23 0.29 12.58
C LEU A 65 -8.33 -0.30 11.67
N THR A 66 -9.21 -1.15 12.23
CA THR A 66 -10.34 -1.70 11.49
C THR A 66 -11.35 -0.62 11.08
N ILE A 67 -11.77 0.23 12.03
CA ILE A 67 -12.72 1.32 11.75
C ILE A 67 -12.13 2.27 10.68
N ALA A 68 -10.88 2.71 10.89
CA ALA A 68 -10.20 3.58 9.94
C ALA A 68 -10.05 2.92 8.56
N GLY A 69 -9.70 1.62 8.53
CA GLY A 69 -9.59 0.85 7.28
C GLY A 69 -10.92 0.76 6.53
N ILE A 70 -12.03 0.46 7.21
CA ILE A 70 -13.37 0.41 6.60
C ILE A 70 -13.76 1.80 6.07
N VAL A 71 -13.55 2.85 6.86
CA VAL A 71 -13.84 4.23 6.44
C VAL A 71 -13.02 4.59 5.20
N GLY A 72 -11.73 4.21 5.16
CA GLY A 72 -10.86 4.39 3.99
C GLY A 72 -11.37 3.64 2.75
N LEU A 73 -11.83 2.40 2.91
CA LEU A 73 -12.42 1.61 1.80
C LEU A 73 -13.69 2.27 1.25
N LEU A 74 -14.57 2.74 2.12
CA LEU A 74 -15.78 3.47 1.71
C LEU A 74 -15.46 4.78 0.98
N ALA A 75 -14.33 5.41 1.33
CA ALA A 75 -13.86 6.64 0.69
C ALA A 75 -13.23 6.42 -0.68
N GLN A 76 -12.80 5.20 -1.06
CA GLN A 76 -12.08 4.95 -2.32
C GLN A 76 -12.86 5.39 -3.57
N THR A 77 -14.13 5.00 -3.67
CA THR A 77 -14.98 5.38 -4.82
C THR A 77 -15.24 6.90 -4.88
N PRO A 78 -15.66 7.58 -3.78
CA PRO A 78 -15.73 9.03 -3.77
C PRO A 78 -14.42 9.74 -4.09
N ALA A 79 -13.28 9.22 -3.62
CA ALA A 79 -11.96 9.76 -3.89
C ALA A 79 -11.61 9.68 -5.38
N GLY A 80 -11.88 8.54 -6.02
CA GLY A 80 -11.74 8.38 -7.48
C GLY A 80 -12.58 9.41 -8.24
N GLY A 81 -13.87 9.54 -7.90
CA GLY A 81 -14.75 10.53 -8.50
C GLY A 81 -14.31 11.98 -8.28
N LEU A 82 -13.71 12.29 -7.14
CA LEU A 82 -13.12 13.61 -6.87
C LEU A 82 -11.93 13.88 -7.81
N ILE A 83 -11.06 12.90 -8.02
CA ILE A 83 -9.90 13.02 -8.91
C ILE A 83 -10.34 13.19 -10.36
N ASP A 84 -11.34 12.44 -10.82
CA ASP A 84 -11.85 12.54 -12.19
C ASP A 84 -12.45 13.91 -12.50
N ARG A 85 -13.18 14.48 -11.54
CA ARG A 85 -13.80 15.81 -11.69
C ARG A 85 -12.80 16.96 -11.54
N SER A 86 -11.67 16.73 -10.88
CA SER A 86 -10.71 17.80 -10.57
C SER A 86 -9.82 18.12 -11.75
N LYS A 87 -9.69 19.43 -12.04
CA LYS A 87 -8.70 19.97 -12.98
C LYS A 87 -7.32 20.16 -12.33
N ASN A 88 -7.22 20.11 -10.99
CA ASN A 88 -5.97 20.35 -10.26
C ASN A 88 -5.63 19.15 -9.34
N LYS A 89 -5.28 18.02 -9.95
CA LYS A 89 -4.95 16.77 -9.27
C LYS A 89 -3.74 16.90 -8.32
N PRO A 90 -2.64 17.61 -8.68
CA PRO A 90 -1.52 17.81 -7.75
C PRO A 90 -1.92 18.49 -6.45
N ARG A 91 -2.81 19.48 -6.48
CA ARG A 91 -3.30 20.17 -5.28
C ARG A 91 -4.04 19.22 -4.34
N ILE A 92 -4.81 18.28 -4.88
CA ILE A 92 -5.53 17.29 -4.06
C ILE A 92 -4.52 16.37 -3.36
N VAL A 93 -3.46 15.92 -4.05
CA VAL A 93 -2.38 15.13 -3.45
C VAL A 93 -1.72 15.88 -2.28
N MET A 94 -1.43 17.17 -2.45
CA MET A 94 -0.84 17.99 -1.38
C MET A 94 -1.76 18.13 -0.17
N ILE A 95 -3.06 18.39 -0.40
CA ILE A 95 -4.06 18.48 0.69
C ILE A 95 -4.18 17.13 1.41
N ALA A 96 -4.24 16.02 0.67
CA ALA A 96 -4.32 14.69 1.25
C ALA A 96 -3.08 14.37 2.10
N ALA A 97 -1.86 14.68 1.62
CA ALA A 97 -0.63 14.49 2.37
C ALA A 97 -0.61 15.31 3.66
N LEU A 98 -1.07 16.57 3.62
CA LEU A 98 -1.21 17.41 4.82
C LEU A 98 -2.21 16.82 5.81
N LEU A 99 -3.37 16.35 5.35
CA LEU A 99 -4.40 15.77 6.23
C LEU A 99 -3.89 14.50 6.92
N VAL A 100 -3.23 13.59 6.18
CA VAL A 100 -2.62 12.38 6.76
C VAL A 100 -1.58 12.76 7.82
N THR A 101 -0.71 13.70 7.50
CA THR A 101 0.36 14.12 8.42
C THR A 101 -0.17 14.84 9.66
N LEU A 102 -1.12 15.76 9.50
CA LEU A 102 -1.73 16.46 10.64
C LEU A 102 -2.50 15.50 11.54
N SER A 103 -3.21 14.53 10.96
CA SER A 103 -3.86 13.46 11.72
C SER A 103 -2.85 12.65 12.53
N SER A 104 -1.69 12.33 11.96
CA SER A 104 -0.61 11.63 12.64
C SER A 104 0.05 12.48 13.74
N LEU A 105 0.35 13.74 13.45
CA LEU A 105 0.94 14.68 14.41
C LEU A 105 0.00 15.05 15.57
N SER A 106 -1.30 14.81 15.46
CA SER A 106 -2.25 15.00 16.55
C SER A 106 -2.17 13.93 17.64
N LEU A 107 -1.63 12.73 17.33
CA LEU A 107 -1.60 11.59 18.25
C LEU A 107 -0.86 11.83 19.57
N PRO A 108 0.25 12.60 19.64
CA PRO A 108 0.84 12.97 20.92
C PRO A 108 -0.05 13.84 21.82
N ILE A 109 -1.03 14.52 21.26
CA ILE A 109 -1.94 15.43 21.98
C ILE A 109 -3.27 14.72 22.31
N VAL A 110 -3.73 13.87 21.38
CA VAL A 110 -5.01 13.16 21.45
C VAL A 110 -4.81 11.76 22.02
N SER A 111 -5.55 11.38 23.06
CA SER A 111 -5.35 10.10 23.75
C SER A 111 -6.58 9.20 23.87
N GLY A 112 -7.79 9.76 23.75
CA GLY A 112 -9.05 9.01 23.87
C GLY A 112 -9.36 8.18 22.63
N PHE A 113 -9.97 6.99 22.83
CA PHE A 113 -10.33 6.06 21.75
C PHE A 113 -11.09 6.74 20.60
N ALA A 114 -12.17 7.47 20.90
CA ALA A 114 -12.99 8.14 19.90
C ALA A 114 -12.17 9.17 19.09
N ALA A 115 -11.35 9.97 19.76
CA ALA A 115 -10.59 11.02 19.12
C ALA A 115 -9.46 10.44 18.23
N VAL A 116 -8.77 9.39 18.69
CA VAL A 116 -7.77 8.67 17.87
C VAL A 116 -8.45 7.99 16.68
N THR A 117 -9.62 7.37 16.86
CA THR A 117 -10.39 6.75 15.76
C THR A 117 -10.78 7.78 14.71
N VAL A 118 -11.25 8.96 15.11
CA VAL A 118 -11.59 10.05 14.18
C VAL A 118 -10.35 10.53 13.41
N THR A 119 -9.24 10.79 14.09
CA THR A 119 -8.01 11.25 13.40
C THR A 119 -7.48 10.20 12.43
N GLN A 120 -7.48 8.91 12.79
CA GLN A 120 -7.05 7.85 11.90
C GLN A 120 -8.04 7.61 10.74
N SER A 121 -9.33 7.80 10.96
CA SER A 121 -10.34 7.77 9.90
C SER A 121 -10.15 8.91 8.90
N ILE A 122 -9.83 10.13 9.37
CA ILE A 122 -9.48 11.26 8.48
C ILE A 122 -8.23 10.94 7.67
N ALA A 123 -7.19 10.36 8.30
CA ALA A 123 -5.99 9.92 7.60
C ALA A 123 -6.30 8.87 6.53
N ALA A 124 -7.17 7.90 6.82
CA ALA A 124 -7.56 6.85 5.89
C ALA A 124 -8.37 7.39 4.69
N VAL A 125 -9.31 8.32 4.93
CA VAL A 125 -10.05 9.00 3.86
C VAL A 125 -9.11 9.80 2.96
N ALA A 126 -8.19 10.56 3.55
CA ALA A 126 -7.20 11.30 2.79
C ALA A 126 -6.25 10.36 2.02
N GLY A 127 -5.82 9.26 2.64
CA GLY A 127 -4.99 8.23 2.04
C GLY A 127 -5.61 7.56 0.80
N ALA A 128 -6.94 7.38 0.79
CA ALA A 128 -7.69 6.81 -0.32
C ALA A 128 -7.53 7.58 -1.63
N VAL A 129 -7.14 8.86 -1.55
CA VAL A 129 -6.94 9.74 -2.71
C VAL A 129 -5.65 9.43 -3.47
N PHE A 130 -4.59 8.93 -2.81
CA PHE A 130 -3.26 8.87 -3.40
C PHE A 130 -3.19 7.95 -4.62
N ALA A 131 -3.73 6.74 -4.53
CA ALA A 131 -3.65 5.77 -5.62
C ALA A 131 -4.33 6.29 -6.90
N PRO A 132 -5.60 6.73 -6.90
CA PRO A 132 -6.24 7.27 -8.09
C PRO A 132 -5.57 8.56 -8.57
N ALA A 133 -5.12 9.45 -7.67
CA ALA A 133 -4.50 10.71 -8.06
C ALA A 133 -3.15 10.50 -8.76
N ILE A 134 -2.27 9.65 -8.21
CA ILE A 134 -0.97 9.35 -8.80
C ILE A 134 -1.15 8.65 -10.15
N SER A 135 -2.10 7.71 -10.26
CA SER A 135 -2.42 7.04 -11.51
C SER A 135 -2.90 8.01 -12.57
N ALA A 136 -3.84 8.90 -12.23
CA ALA A 136 -4.38 9.91 -13.14
C ALA A 136 -3.31 10.94 -13.58
N ILE A 137 -2.48 11.44 -12.64
CA ILE A 137 -1.35 12.33 -12.95
C ILE A 137 -0.36 11.61 -13.88
N THR A 138 -0.03 10.36 -13.58
CA THR A 138 0.89 9.57 -14.39
C THR A 138 0.35 9.38 -15.80
N LEU A 139 -0.90 8.95 -15.94
CA LEU A 139 -1.54 8.72 -17.24
C LEU A 139 -1.62 10.01 -18.06
N GLY A 140 -2.04 11.12 -17.45
CA GLY A 140 -2.13 12.41 -18.12
C GLY A 140 -0.79 13.02 -18.54
N LEU A 141 0.34 12.63 -17.87
CA LEU A 141 1.68 13.11 -18.22
C LEU A 141 2.37 12.26 -19.29
N VAL A 142 2.18 10.94 -19.30
CA VAL A 142 2.94 10.04 -20.19
C VAL A 142 2.10 9.41 -21.30
N GLY A 143 0.78 9.50 -21.19
CA GLY A 143 -0.17 8.88 -22.13
C GLY A 143 -0.28 7.36 -21.96
N PRO A 144 -1.30 6.73 -22.61
CA PRO A 144 -1.60 5.30 -22.46
C PRO A 144 -0.45 4.36 -22.85
N LYS A 145 0.28 4.70 -23.94
CA LYS A 145 1.37 3.84 -24.47
C LYS A 145 2.53 3.62 -23.48
N LEU A 146 2.85 4.62 -22.66
CA LEU A 146 3.95 4.56 -21.70
C LEU A 146 3.46 4.31 -20.26
N PHE A 147 2.16 4.28 -20.02
CA PHE A 147 1.55 4.22 -18.69
C PHE A 147 2.02 3.00 -17.91
N ALA A 148 1.89 1.78 -18.44
CA ALA A 148 2.28 0.56 -17.75
C ALA A 148 3.76 0.56 -17.33
N LYS A 149 4.66 0.97 -18.23
CA LYS A 149 6.10 1.10 -17.93
C LYS A 149 6.36 2.15 -16.87
N ARG A 150 5.61 3.24 -16.87
CA ARG A 150 5.76 4.31 -15.90
C ARG A 150 5.23 3.91 -14.52
N VAL A 151 4.09 3.23 -14.45
CA VAL A 151 3.54 2.70 -13.20
C VAL A 151 4.51 1.74 -12.53
N ALA A 152 5.08 0.78 -13.28
CA ALA A 152 6.10 -0.12 -12.74
C ALA A 152 7.30 0.64 -12.14
N ARG A 153 7.74 1.73 -12.77
CA ARG A 153 8.80 2.59 -12.25
C ARG A 153 8.36 3.37 -11.01
N ASN A 154 7.12 3.88 -10.98
CA ASN A 154 6.57 4.55 -9.81
C ASN A 154 6.57 3.62 -8.59
N GLU A 155 6.15 2.36 -8.75
CA GLU A 155 6.17 1.38 -7.67
C GLU A 155 7.59 1.03 -7.22
N ALA A 156 8.57 0.96 -8.12
CA ALA A 156 9.97 0.77 -7.74
C ALA A 156 10.47 1.92 -6.84
N PHE A 157 10.14 3.18 -7.16
CA PHE A 157 10.49 4.33 -6.32
C PHE A 157 9.67 4.37 -5.02
N ASN A 158 8.42 3.93 -5.03
CA ASN A 158 7.60 3.77 -3.82
C ASN A 158 8.23 2.77 -2.85
N HIS A 159 8.62 1.58 -3.31
CA HIS A 159 9.31 0.58 -2.49
C HIS A 159 10.67 1.07 -1.97
N ALA A 160 11.44 1.78 -2.81
CA ALA A 160 12.70 2.38 -2.38
C ALA A 160 12.47 3.47 -1.31
N GLY A 161 11.43 4.30 -1.47
CA GLY A 161 11.02 5.30 -0.50
C GLY A 161 10.65 4.68 0.84
N ASN A 162 9.81 3.64 0.84
CA ASN A 162 9.43 2.90 2.05
C ASN A 162 10.64 2.26 2.75
N ALA A 163 11.55 1.65 2.01
CA ALA A 163 12.76 1.06 2.59
C ALA A 163 13.66 2.12 3.25
N VAL A 164 13.88 3.25 2.58
CA VAL A 164 14.71 4.36 3.11
C VAL A 164 14.02 5.03 4.29
N SER A 165 12.71 5.30 4.22
CA SER A 165 11.94 5.88 5.32
C SER A 165 11.97 4.99 6.56
N ALA A 166 11.77 3.68 6.38
CA ALA A 166 11.85 2.72 7.47
C ALA A 166 13.26 2.66 8.09
N ALA A 167 14.32 2.65 7.28
CA ALA A 167 15.69 2.69 7.78
C ALA A 167 15.97 3.97 8.57
N LEU A 168 15.53 5.13 8.07
CA LEU A 168 15.66 6.41 8.77
C LEU A 168 14.85 6.41 10.06
N ALA A 169 13.62 5.90 10.06
CA ALA A 169 12.78 5.78 11.25
C ALA A 169 13.48 4.93 12.32
N GLY A 170 14.08 3.81 11.92
CA GLY A 170 14.80 2.91 12.83
C GLY A 170 16.01 3.59 13.48
N VAL A 171 16.87 4.23 12.67
CA VAL A 171 18.08 4.93 13.17
C VAL A 171 17.71 6.12 14.05
N LEU A 172 16.73 6.92 13.63
CA LEU A 172 16.32 8.10 14.39
C LEU A 172 15.61 7.69 15.69
N ALA A 173 14.77 6.65 15.66
CA ALA A 173 14.07 6.18 16.85
C ALA A 173 15.03 5.59 17.89
N TRP A 174 16.10 4.90 17.45
CA TRP A 174 17.17 4.44 18.35
C TRP A 174 17.84 5.58 19.12
N LYS A 175 18.03 6.74 18.45
CA LYS A 175 18.71 7.89 19.06
C LYS A 175 17.77 8.84 19.82
N PHE A 176 16.56 9.07 19.34
CA PHE A 176 15.64 10.11 19.80
C PHE A 176 14.30 9.58 20.34
N GLY A 177 14.15 8.26 20.37
CA GLY A 177 12.90 7.60 20.80
C GLY A 177 11.81 7.56 19.72
N PRO A 178 10.69 6.82 19.98
CA PRO A 178 9.70 6.47 18.97
C PRO A 178 8.90 7.67 18.43
N VAL A 179 8.83 8.79 19.15
CA VAL A 179 8.09 9.99 18.70
C VAL A 179 8.71 10.63 17.46
N VAL A 180 9.99 10.37 17.18
CA VAL A 180 10.69 10.93 16.01
C VAL A 180 10.07 10.50 14.67
N VAL A 181 9.37 9.36 14.63
CA VAL A 181 8.72 8.85 13.41
C VAL A 181 7.66 9.83 12.91
N PHE A 182 6.95 10.52 13.81
CA PHE A 182 5.97 11.55 13.43
C PHE A 182 6.66 12.76 12.76
N TRP A 183 7.83 13.16 13.25
CA TRP A 183 8.60 14.25 12.66
C TRP A 183 9.24 13.87 11.34
N LEU A 184 9.69 12.61 11.20
CA LEU A 184 10.17 12.08 9.93
C LEU A 184 9.07 12.14 8.87
N MET A 185 7.86 11.68 9.20
CA MET A 185 6.70 11.76 8.32
C MET A 185 6.39 13.20 7.91
N ALA A 186 6.47 14.14 8.84
CA ALA A 186 6.28 15.57 8.53
C ALA A 186 7.34 16.09 7.54
N GLY A 187 8.60 15.72 7.73
CA GLY A 187 9.69 16.06 6.80
C GLY A 187 9.48 15.48 5.39
N LEU A 188 9.07 14.20 5.30
CA LEU A 188 8.76 13.53 4.04
C LEU A 188 7.54 14.17 3.35
N THR A 189 6.55 14.60 4.13
CA THR A 189 5.39 15.35 3.60
C THR A 189 5.82 16.68 3.00
N VAL A 190 6.69 17.43 3.65
CA VAL A 190 7.23 18.68 3.09
C VAL A 190 7.97 18.40 1.77
N ALA A 191 8.80 17.35 1.72
CA ALA A 191 9.50 16.95 0.50
C ALA A 191 8.52 16.52 -0.60
N SER A 192 7.45 15.78 -0.26
CA SER A 192 6.39 15.37 -1.19
C SER A 192 5.65 16.57 -1.78
N ILE A 193 5.29 17.54 -0.93
CA ILE A 193 4.62 18.77 -1.35
C ILE A 193 5.54 19.58 -2.27
N ALA A 194 6.82 19.78 -1.87
CA ALA A 194 7.79 20.50 -2.69
C ALA A 194 8.01 19.83 -4.05
N THR A 195 7.97 18.51 -4.10
CA THR A 195 8.06 17.75 -5.35
C THR A 195 6.78 17.89 -6.17
N THR A 196 5.62 17.83 -5.55
CA THR A 196 4.30 17.97 -6.21
C THR A 196 4.14 19.35 -6.84
N PHE A 197 4.65 20.42 -6.21
CA PHE A 197 4.65 21.77 -6.80
C PHE A 197 5.42 21.88 -8.11
N ARG A 198 6.36 20.95 -8.39
CA ARG A 198 7.09 20.91 -9.67
C ARG A 198 6.27 20.28 -10.80
N ILE A 199 5.16 19.62 -10.49
CA ILE A 199 4.23 19.09 -11.48
C ILE A 199 3.27 20.21 -11.88
N ARG A 200 3.43 20.70 -13.10
CA ARG A 200 2.54 21.73 -13.64
C ARG A 200 1.22 21.10 -14.04
N ASN A 201 0.15 21.73 -13.63
CA ASN A 201 -1.19 21.23 -13.95
C ASN A 201 -1.45 21.26 -15.47
N ASP A 202 -0.85 22.22 -16.18
CA ASP A 202 -0.96 22.38 -17.63
C ASP A 202 -0.24 21.27 -18.41
N ASP A 203 0.70 20.56 -17.81
CA ASP A 203 1.40 19.43 -18.42
C ASP A 203 0.55 18.13 -18.34
N ILE A 204 -0.54 18.13 -17.55
CA ILE A 204 -1.43 16.99 -17.37
C ILE A 204 -2.60 17.08 -18.34
N ASP A 205 -2.66 16.17 -19.30
CA ASP A 205 -3.86 16.02 -20.12
C ASP A 205 -4.99 15.43 -19.28
N ASN A 206 -5.99 16.27 -18.98
CA ASN A 206 -7.10 15.88 -18.12
C ASN A 206 -8.09 14.92 -18.79
N ALA A 207 -8.19 14.90 -20.12
CA ALA A 207 -9.02 13.94 -20.82
C ALA A 207 -8.38 12.54 -20.77
N VAL A 208 -7.10 12.45 -21.12
CA VAL A 208 -6.30 11.22 -21.03
C VAL A 208 -6.25 10.72 -19.58
N ALA A 209 -6.07 11.60 -18.60
CA ALA A 209 -6.03 11.24 -17.17
C ALA A 209 -7.32 10.60 -16.65
N ARG A 210 -8.45 10.78 -17.34
CA ARG A 210 -9.74 10.12 -17.04
C ARG A 210 -9.93 8.81 -17.79
N GLY A 211 -8.99 8.41 -18.65
CA GLY A 211 -9.12 7.23 -19.50
C GLY A 211 -10.12 7.41 -20.64
N LEU A 212 -10.41 8.64 -21.05
CA LEU A 212 -11.27 8.92 -22.19
C LEU A 212 -10.46 8.75 -23.49
N ASP A 213 -10.24 7.51 -23.89
CA ASP A 213 -9.82 7.17 -25.27
C ASP A 213 -11.04 6.83 -26.15
N CYS A 214 -12.24 6.87 -25.61
CA CYS A 214 -13.51 6.77 -26.34
C CYS A 214 -14.24 8.09 -26.19
N GLU A 215 -14.70 8.68 -27.29
CA GLU A 215 -15.79 9.66 -27.25
C GLU A 215 -16.96 9.02 -26.49
N PRO A 216 -17.67 9.76 -25.63
CA PRO A 216 -18.80 9.21 -24.91
C PRO A 216 -19.90 8.85 -25.90
N GLU A 217 -19.84 7.63 -26.45
CA GLU A 217 -20.98 7.04 -27.08
C GLU A 217 -22.02 6.81 -26.00
N GLU A 218 -23.16 7.44 -26.14
CA GLU A 218 -24.33 7.32 -25.29
C GLU A 218 -24.62 5.83 -25.05
N GLY A 219 -24.45 5.37 -23.80
CA GLY A 219 -24.90 4.04 -23.39
C GLY A 219 -23.90 3.11 -22.71
N CYS A 220 -22.66 3.50 -22.44
CA CYS A 220 -21.75 2.70 -21.62
C CYS A 220 -22.13 2.82 -20.13
N GLU A 221 -23.11 2.06 -19.66
CA GLU A 221 -23.27 1.80 -18.23
C GLU A 221 -22.04 1.02 -17.76
N GLU A 222 -21.20 1.63 -16.92
CA GLU A 222 -20.16 0.89 -16.21
C GLU A 222 -20.83 -0.14 -15.31
N PRO A 223 -20.65 -1.45 -15.54
CA PRO A 223 -21.23 -2.46 -14.66
C PRO A 223 -20.65 -2.27 -13.26
N SER A 224 -21.50 -2.33 -12.24
CA SER A 224 -21.08 -2.27 -10.83
C SER A 224 -20.00 -3.34 -10.59
N GLY A 225 -18.91 -2.96 -9.89
CA GLY A 225 -17.80 -3.88 -9.63
C GLY A 225 -18.22 -5.18 -8.94
N TRP A 226 -19.27 -5.14 -8.10
CA TRP A 226 -19.83 -6.31 -7.43
C TRP A 226 -20.58 -7.25 -8.39
N LYS A 227 -21.27 -6.72 -9.39
CA LYS A 227 -21.95 -7.52 -10.41
C LYS A 227 -20.95 -8.35 -11.21
N VAL A 228 -19.79 -7.77 -11.56
CA VAL A 228 -18.72 -8.49 -12.26
C VAL A 228 -18.18 -9.65 -11.44
N LEU A 229 -18.01 -9.48 -10.12
CA LEU A 229 -17.57 -10.57 -9.23
C LEU A 229 -18.57 -11.72 -9.20
N VAL A 230 -19.86 -11.42 -9.07
CA VAL A 230 -20.90 -12.45 -8.94
C VAL A 230 -21.12 -13.23 -10.25
N GLU A 231 -20.98 -12.59 -11.39
CA GLU A 231 -21.14 -13.21 -12.70
C GLU A 231 -19.97 -14.13 -13.09
N ASN A 232 -18.74 -13.86 -12.60
CA ASN A 232 -17.54 -14.63 -12.89
C ASN A 232 -17.10 -15.46 -11.66
N ARG A 233 -17.49 -16.73 -11.61
CA ARG A 233 -17.18 -17.63 -10.47
C ARG A 233 -15.68 -17.75 -10.16
N PRO A 234 -14.73 -17.94 -11.12
CA PRO A 234 -13.31 -17.94 -10.83
C PRO A 234 -12.83 -16.61 -10.24
N LEU A 235 -13.35 -15.48 -10.73
CA LEU A 235 -13.00 -14.17 -10.20
C LEU A 235 -13.53 -13.96 -8.78
N MET A 236 -14.75 -14.40 -8.48
CA MET A 236 -15.32 -14.39 -7.14
C MET A 236 -14.47 -15.25 -6.18
N LEU A 237 -14.07 -16.43 -6.63
CA LEU A 237 -13.19 -17.31 -5.86
C LEU A 237 -11.84 -16.62 -5.59
N PHE A 238 -11.27 -15.98 -6.59
CA PHE A 238 -10.01 -15.24 -6.42
C PHE A 238 -10.19 -14.05 -5.47
N ALA A 239 -11.32 -13.37 -5.46
CA ALA A 239 -11.65 -12.32 -4.51
C ALA A 239 -11.68 -12.85 -3.05
N VAL A 240 -12.30 -14.03 -2.83
CA VAL A 240 -12.28 -14.70 -1.51
C VAL A 240 -10.85 -15.08 -1.11
N ILE A 241 -10.04 -15.58 -2.04
CA ILE A 241 -8.64 -15.93 -1.81
C ILE A 241 -7.82 -14.69 -1.46
N ALA A 242 -8.01 -13.57 -2.17
CA ALA A 242 -7.36 -12.30 -1.87
C ALA A 242 -7.77 -11.75 -0.48
N PHE A 243 -9.04 -11.89 -0.12
CA PHE A 243 -9.53 -11.59 1.23
C PHE A 243 -8.82 -12.42 2.29
N LEU A 244 -8.76 -13.74 2.14
CA LEU A 244 -8.11 -14.65 3.10
C LEU A 244 -6.61 -14.37 3.22
N PHE A 245 -5.93 -14.09 2.10
CA PHE A 245 -4.53 -13.71 2.12
C PHE A 245 -4.30 -12.48 2.99
N HIS A 246 -5.07 -11.42 2.81
CA HIS A 246 -4.88 -10.17 3.55
C HIS A 246 -5.45 -10.24 4.98
N LEU A 247 -6.50 -11.02 5.22
CA LEU A 247 -6.99 -11.31 6.57
C LEU A 247 -5.92 -12.02 7.40
N SER A 248 -5.13 -12.92 6.81
CA SER A 248 -4.04 -13.60 7.49
C SER A 248 -2.75 -12.78 7.57
N ASN A 249 -2.49 -11.90 6.60
CA ASN A 249 -1.21 -11.19 6.45
C ASN A 249 -1.14 -9.85 7.20
N ALA A 250 -2.19 -9.02 7.09
CA ALA A 250 -2.08 -7.59 7.37
C ALA A 250 -1.75 -7.27 8.84
N ALA A 251 -2.26 -8.03 9.80
CA ALA A 251 -1.99 -7.80 11.21
C ALA A 251 -0.65 -8.37 11.69
N MET A 252 0.03 -9.23 10.92
CA MET A 252 1.23 -9.93 11.43
C MET A 252 2.36 -8.97 11.79
N LEU A 253 2.69 -8.00 10.92
CA LEU A 253 3.75 -7.03 11.22
C LEU A 253 3.39 -6.14 12.40
N THR A 254 2.12 -5.68 12.50
CA THR A 254 1.65 -4.89 13.62
C THR A 254 1.74 -5.67 14.94
N SER A 255 1.36 -6.95 14.94
CA SER A 255 1.44 -7.83 16.11
C SER A 255 2.89 -8.11 16.53
N VAL A 256 3.80 -8.33 15.57
CA VAL A 256 5.24 -8.46 15.84
C VAL A 256 5.80 -7.20 16.46
N SER A 257 5.42 -6.02 15.93
CA SER A 257 5.87 -4.74 16.46
C SER A 257 5.43 -4.51 17.92
N GLN A 258 4.19 -4.91 18.24
CA GLN A 258 3.67 -4.87 19.60
C GLN A 258 4.39 -5.88 20.52
N LEU A 259 4.67 -7.09 20.02
CA LEU A 259 5.45 -8.11 20.76
C LEU A 259 6.88 -7.62 21.03
N LEU A 260 7.55 -7.04 20.04
CA LEU A 260 8.86 -6.41 20.21
C LEU A 260 8.83 -5.32 21.28
N ALA A 261 7.78 -4.46 21.28
CA ALA A 261 7.64 -3.42 22.29
C ALA A 261 7.51 -3.96 23.72
N LYS A 262 6.89 -5.12 23.89
CA LYS A 262 6.81 -5.82 25.20
C LYS A 262 8.13 -6.52 25.58
N THR A 263 8.89 -6.99 24.60
CA THR A 263 10.11 -7.80 24.85
C THR A 263 11.33 -6.91 25.12
N VAL A 264 11.56 -5.87 24.29
CA VAL A 264 12.78 -5.03 24.36
C VAL A 264 12.51 -3.58 24.73
N GLY A 265 11.26 -3.22 24.98
CA GLY A 265 10.84 -1.85 25.25
C GLY A 265 10.63 -1.02 23.99
N LYS A 266 9.97 0.12 24.12
CA LYS A 266 9.43 0.95 23.03
C LYS A 266 10.51 1.51 22.09
N ASP A 267 11.65 1.92 22.64
CA ASP A 267 12.69 2.60 21.86
C ASP A 267 13.41 1.64 20.90
N GLN A 268 13.77 0.46 21.38
CA GLN A 268 14.37 -0.59 20.54
C GLN A 268 13.35 -1.24 19.61
N ALA A 269 12.09 -1.40 20.05
CA ALA A 269 11.04 -1.98 19.21
C ALA A 269 10.79 -1.19 17.94
N THR A 270 10.82 0.14 17.99
CA THR A 270 10.64 0.98 16.82
C THR A 270 11.75 0.73 15.78
N SER A 271 13.01 0.63 16.24
CA SER A 271 14.16 0.33 15.38
C SER A 271 14.09 -1.08 14.79
N LEU A 272 13.68 -2.08 15.58
CA LEU A 272 13.51 -3.46 15.12
C LEU A 272 12.32 -3.60 14.18
N THR A 273 11.24 -2.86 14.39
CA THR A 273 10.12 -2.79 13.43
C THR A 273 10.58 -2.20 12.09
N ALA A 274 11.41 -1.16 12.12
CA ALA A 274 12.03 -0.65 10.90
C ALA A 274 12.89 -1.72 10.22
N ALA A 275 13.68 -2.48 10.97
CA ALA A 275 14.45 -3.60 10.44
C ALA A 275 13.56 -4.68 9.80
N CYS A 276 12.40 -4.98 10.41
CA CYS A 276 11.38 -5.88 9.85
C CYS A 276 10.90 -5.40 8.47
N ILE A 277 10.57 -4.11 8.35
CA ILE A 277 10.10 -3.52 7.08
C ILE A 277 11.20 -3.58 6.03
N VAL A 278 12.42 -3.15 6.37
CA VAL A 278 13.57 -3.18 5.45
C VAL A 278 13.87 -4.60 5.00
N ALA A 279 13.88 -5.58 5.91
CA ALA A 279 14.13 -6.98 5.58
C ALA A 279 13.08 -7.53 4.58
N ALA A 280 11.80 -7.23 4.79
CA ALA A 280 10.75 -7.61 3.86
C ALA A 280 10.92 -6.94 2.49
N GLN A 281 11.22 -5.65 2.42
CA GLN A 281 11.41 -4.92 1.16
C GLN A 281 12.63 -5.42 0.37
N LEU A 282 13.73 -5.72 1.04
CA LEU A 282 14.94 -6.27 0.40
C LEU A 282 14.68 -7.64 -0.25
N VAL A 283 13.80 -8.44 0.32
CA VAL A 283 13.40 -9.75 -0.24
C VAL A 283 12.34 -9.58 -1.34
N MET A 284 11.41 -8.63 -1.18
CA MET A 284 10.30 -8.42 -2.11
C MET A 284 10.78 -8.08 -3.53
N VAL A 285 11.78 -7.21 -3.67
CA VAL A 285 12.28 -6.75 -4.97
C VAL A 285 12.81 -7.91 -5.83
N PRO A 286 13.78 -8.74 -5.38
CA PRO A 286 14.26 -9.87 -6.19
C PRO A 286 13.16 -10.91 -6.42
N VAL A 287 12.27 -11.15 -5.46
CA VAL A 287 11.15 -12.09 -5.61
C VAL A 287 10.21 -11.64 -6.73
N ALA A 288 9.81 -10.37 -6.77
CA ALA A 288 8.95 -9.86 -7.83
C ALA A 288 9.56 -10.05 -9.23
N ILE A 289 10.89 -9.86 -9.37
CA ILE A 289 11.62 -10.11 -10.63
C ILE A 289 11.61 -11.60 -10.99
N LEU A 290 11.84 -12.48 -10.01
CA LEU A 290 11.87 -13.92 -10.21
C LEU A 290 10.49 -14.48 -10.57
N VAL A 291 9.42 -13.95 -9.98
CA VAL A 291 8.03 -14.35 -10.27
C VAL A 291 7.72 -14.17 -11.74
N GLY A 292 8.06 -13.03 -12.35
CA GLY A 292 7.80 -12.78 -13.77
C GLY A 292 8.40 -13.86 -14.68
N ARG A 293 9.64 -14.27 -14.39
CA ARG A 293 10.35 -15.34 -15.13
C ARG A 293 9.80 -16.73 -14.84
N SER A 294 9.51 -17.01 -13.57
CA SER A 294 9.03 -18.31 -13.12
C SER A 294 7.61 -18.61 -13.60
N THR A 295 6.76 -17.58 -13.69
CA THR A 295 5.38 -17.72 -14.19
C THR A 295 5.36 -18.19 -15.65
N GLU A 296 6.33 -17.77 -16.48
CA GLU A 296 6.43 -18.26 -17.86
C GLU A 296 6.68 -19.77 -17.95
N ARG A 297 7.42 -20.32 -16.99
CA ARG A 297 7.84 -21.73 -16.98
C ARG A 297 6.86 -22.64 -16.24
N PHE A 298 6.36 -22.21 -15.09
CA PHE A 298 5.61 -23.06 -14.14
C PHE A 298 4.10 -22.75 -14.08
N GLY A 299 3.63 -21.68 -14.72
CA GLY A 299 2.25 -21.19 -14.57
C GLY A 299 2.09 -20.27 -13.35
N THR A 300 0.87 -19.78 -13.19
CA THR A 300 0.52 -18.83 -12.10
C THR A 300 0.19 -19.56 -10.80
N LYS A 301 -0.53 -20.70 -10.90
CA LYS A 301 -1.07 -21.42 -9.74
C LYS A 301 0.00 -21.90 -8.76
N PRO A 302 1.06 -22.63 -9.16
CA PRO A 302 2.07 -23.13 -8.21
C PRO A 302 2.83 -21.99 -7.52
N ILE A 303 3.09 -20.89 -8.23
CA ILE A 303 3.80 -19.75 -7.67
C ILE A 303 2.91 -19.02 -6.65
N PHE A 304 1.62 -18.87 -6.94
CA PHE A 304 0.69 -18.24 -5.99
C PHE A 304 0.48 -19.09 -4.72
N LEU A 305 0.50 -20.42 -4.86
CA LEU A 305 0.49 -21.34 -3.72
C LEU A 305 1.72 -21.15 -2.80
N LEU A 306 2.90 -20.86 -3.37
CA LEU A 306 4.08 -20.53 -2.56
C LEU A 306 3.86 -19.28 -1.70
N ALA A 307 3.14 -18.26 -2.19
CA ALA A 307 2.84 -17.08 -1.38
C ALA A 307 2.08 -17.45 -0.10
N PHE A 308 1.05 -18.30 -0.20
CA PHE A 308 0.33 -18.80 0.95
C PHE A 308 1.15 -19.72 1.84
N ALA A 309 1.99 -20.57 1.26
CA ALA A 309 2.86 -21.46 2.02
C ALA A 309 3.85 -20.66 2.88
N PHE A 310 4.50 -19.65 2.31
CA PHE A 310 5.38 -18.74 3.06
C PHE A 310 4.64 -17.94 4.11
N LEU A 311 3.42 -17.50 3.83
CA LEU A 311 2.58 -16.77 4.77
C LEU A 311 2.18 -17.64 5.97
N ALA A 312 1.75 -18.88 5.74
CA ALA A 312 1.41 -19.83 6.81
C ALA A 312 2.67 -20.21 7.62
N ALA A 313 3.80 -20.49 6.96
CA ALA A 313 5.07 -20.78 7.61
C ALA A 313 5.54 -19.62 8.48
N ARG A 314 5.43 -18.36 7.99
CA ARG A 314 5.79 -17.17 8.74
C ARG A 314 4.98 -17.05 10.04
N GLY A 315 3.66 -17.23 9.99
CA GLY A 315 2.82 -17.18 11.18
C GLY A 315 3.19 -18.27 12.20
N ALA A 316 3.50 -19.50 11.75
CA ALA A 316 3.96 -20.56 12.62
C ALA A 316 5.36 -20.27 13.22
N LEU A 317 6.30 -19.75 12.42
CA LEU A 317 7.66 -19.45 12.88
C LEU A 317 7.72 -18.33 13.90
N TYR A 318 6.78 -17.39 13.92
CA TYR A 318 6.68 -16.37 14.96
C TYR A 318 6.41 -16.95 16.36
N THR A 319 5.91 -18.18 16.46
CA THR A 319 5.64 -18.83 17.76
C THR A 319 6.82 -19.62 18.32
N VAL A 320 7.88 -19.78 17.54
CA VAL A 320 9.05 -20.60 17.92
C VAL A 320 9.94 -19.85 18.93
N SER A 321 10.10 -18.54 18.76
CA SER A 321 10.95 -17.73 19.63
C SER A 321 10.48 -16.27 19.68
N ASN A 322 10.62 -15.67 20.87
CA ASN A 322 10.42 -14.24 21.08
C ASN A 322 11.73 -13.44 20.95
N ASP A 323 12.82 -14.08 20.51
CA ASP A 323 14.08 -13.37 20.25
C ASP A 323 13.85 -12.30 19.16
N PRO A 324 14.25 -11.04 19.41
CA PRO A 324 14.01 -9.95 18.48
C PRO A 324 14.62 -10.16 17.10
N TYR A 325 15.81 -10.76 17.03
CA TYR A 325 16.50 -11.01 15.76
C TYR A 325 15.83 -12.15 14.99
N TRP A 326 15.30 -13.15 15.72
CA TRP A 326 14.47 -14.19 15.14
C TRP A 326 13.22 -13.61 14.48
N LEU A 327 12.51 -12.73 15.20
CA LEU A 327 11.29 -12.09 14.69
C LEU A 327 11.56 -11.26 13.43
N VAL A 328 12.67 -10.51 13.40
CA VAL A 328 13.11 -9.77 12.21
C VAL A 328 13.45 -10.71 11.06
N GLY A 329 14.15 -11.81 11.33
CA GLY A 329 14.50 -12.83 10.31
C GLY A 329 13.26 -13.48 9.71
N VAL A 330 12.28 -13.85 10.55
CA VAL A 330 11.00 -14.42 10.10
C VAL A 330 10.20 -13.40 9.27
N GLN A 331 10.25 -12.11 9.61
CA GLN A 331 9.56 -11.07 8.84
C GLN A 331 10.09 -10.95 7.40
N ALA A 332 11.32 -11.34 7.11
CA ALA A 332 11.84 -11.36 5.75
C ALA A 332 11.00 -12.27 4.81
N LEU A 333 10.35 -13.30 5.35
CA LEU A 333 9.43 -14.17 4.58
C LEU A 333 8.20 -13.41 4.05
N ASP A 334 7.83 -12.28 4.68
CA ASP A 334 6.79 -11.39 4.17
C ASP A 334 7.11 -10.88 2.76
N GLY A 335 8.38 -10.55 2.53
CA GLY A 335 8.85 -10.13 1.21
C GLY A 335 8.62 -11.19 0.13
N VAL A 336 8.66 -12.47 0.46
CA VAL A 336 8.34 -13.56 -0.48
C VAL A 336 6.84 -13.59 -0.76
N GLY A 337 6.02 -13.66 0.30
CA GLY A 337 4.56 -13.74 0.16
C GLY A 337 3.97 -12.50 -0.54
N ALA A 338 4.31 -11.32 -0.06
CA ALA A 338 3.81 -10.06 -0.61
C ALA A 338 4.39 -9.78 -2.02
N GLY A 339 5.65 -10.13 -2.27
CA GLY A 339 6.26 -9.98 -3.60
C GLY A 339 5.61 -10.86 -4.65
N ILE A 340 5.28 -12.12 -4.32
CA ILE A 340 4.55 -13.02 -5.21
C ILE A 340 3.12 -12.50 -5.43
N PHE A 341 2.41 -12.16 -4.33
CA PHE A 341 1.02 -11.69 -4.42
C PHE A 341 0.92 -10.43 -5.27
N GLY A 342 1.74 -9.41 -5.00
CA GLY A 342 1.73 -8.15 -5.73
C GLY A 342 2.02 -8.31 -7.23
N ALA A 343 2.96 -9.20 -7.59
CA ALA A 343 3.30 -9.46 -8.98
C ALA A 343 2.20 -10.25 -9.72
N LEU A 344 1.57 -11.22 -9.07
CA LEU A 344 0.57 -12.10 -9.71
C LEU A 344 -0.87 -11.60 -9.62
N PHE A 345 -1.20 -10.76 -8.66
CA PHE A 345 -2.56 -10.22 -8.48
C PHE A 345 -3.16 -9.64 -9.77
N PRO A 346 -2.52 -8.69 -10.46
CA PRO A 346 -3.05 -8.17 -11.71
C PRO A 346 -3.02 -9.18 -12.85
N VAL A 347 -2.06 -10.11 -12.87
CA VAL A 347 -1.92 -11.14 -13.91
C VAL A 347 -3.10 -12.12 -13.86
N VAL A 348 -3.38 -12.66 -12.68
CA VAL A 348 -4.52 -13.58 -12.49
C VAL A 348 -5.85 -12.93 -12.86
N ILE A 349 -6.06 -11.65 -12.48
CA ILE A 349 -7.28 -10.93 -12.85
C ILE A 349 -7.35 -10.72 -14.38
N ALA A 350 -6.23 -10.37 -15.02
CA ALA A 350 -6.18 -10.21 -16.46
C ALA A 350 -6.55 -11.52 -17.18
N ASP A 351 -5.96 -12.64 -16.75
CA ASP A 351 -6.26 -13.98 -17.31
C ASP A 351 -7.75 -14.35 -17.14
N LEU A 352 -8.33 -14.05 -15.96
CA LEU A 352 -9.73 -14.38 -15.65
C LEU A 352 -10.74 -13.49 -16.37
N THR A 353 -10.32 -12.31 -16.82
CA THR A 353 -11.20 -11.31 -17.47
C THR A 353 -10.86 -11.11 -18.95
N GLU A 354 -9.99 -11.97 -19.52
CA GLU A 354 -9.58 -11.89 -20.92
C GLU A 354 -10.79 -11.88 -21.86
N GLY A 355 -10.81 -10.92 -22.78
CA GLY A 355 -11.91 -10.75 -23.75
C GLY A 355 -13.21 -10.13 -23.20
N SER A 356 -13.29 -9.86 -21.89
CA SER A 356 -14.50 -9.28 -21.26
C SER A 356 -14.57 -7.75 -21.33
N GLY A 357 -13.44 -7.05 -21.55
CA GLY A 357 -13.32 -5.60 -21.43
C GLY A 357 -13.48 -5.06 -20.00
N ARG A 358 -13.48 -5.94 -18.97
CA ARG A 358 -13.82 -5.61 -17.58
C ARG A 358 -12.65 -5.69 -16.61
N PHE A 359 -11.41 -5.64 -17.09
CA PHE A 359 -10.20 -5.82 -16.27
C PHE A 359 -10.13 -4.84 -15.09
N ASN A 360 -10.25 -3.53 -15.35
CA ASN A 360 -10.09 -2.50 -14.31
C ASN A 360 -11.18 -2.59 -13.23
N VAL A 361 -12.44 -2.79 -13.64
CA VAL A 361 -13.57 -2.97 -12.71
C VAL A 361 -13.37 -4.21 -11.86
N SER A 362 -12.93 -5.31 -12.45
CA SER A 362 -12.62 -6.56 -11.74
C SER A 362 -11.49 -6.39 -10.76
N GLN A 363 -10.42 -5.70 -11.15
CA GLN A 363 -9.29 -5.40 -10.27
C GLN A 363 -9.74 -4.56 -9.07
N GLY A 364 -10.55 -3.53 -9.29
CA GLY A 364 -11.11 -2.70 -8.22
C GLY A 364 -11.99 -3.50 -7.26
N ALA A 365 -12.86 -4.38 -7.78
CA ALA A 365 -13.74 -5.21 -6.97
C ALA A 365 -12.96 -6.22 -6.10
N VAL A 366 -11.95 -6.90 -6.66
CA VAL A 366 -11.07 -7.80 -5.89
C VAL A 366 -10.22 -7.02 -4.88
N ALA A 367 -9.71 -5.85 -5.24
CA ALA A 367 -8.96 -4.99 -4.32
C ALA A 367 -9.81 -4.52 -3.13
N THR A 368 -11.12 -4.29 -3.33
CA THR A 368 -12.03 -3.95 -2.23
C THR A 368 -12.17 -5.11 -1.24
N THR A 369 -12.33 -6.36 -1.72
CA THR A 369 -12.38 -7.53 -0.83
C THR A 369 -11.05 -7.78 -0.12
N GLN A 370 -9.94 -7.58 -0.80
CA GLN A 370 -8.58 -7.58 -0.24
C GLN A 370 -8.46 -6.57 0.91
N GLY A 371 -8.87 -5.33 0.68
CA GLY A 371 -8.83 -4.27 1.68
C GLY A 371 -9.72 -4.55 2.89
N LEU A 372 -10.89 -5.16 2.69
CA LEU A 372 -11.76 -5.60 3.77
C LEU A 372 -11.08 -6.68 4.63
N GLY A 373 -10.41 -7.66 4.00
CA GLY A 373 -9.62 -8.67 4.71
C GLY A 373 -8.52 -8.04 5.55
N ALA A 374 -7.78 -7.08 4.99
CA ALA A 374 -6.74 -6.34 5.69
C ALA A 374 -7.29 -5.55 6.89
N ALA A 375 -8.41 -4.85 6.73
CA ALA A 375 -9.04 -4.08 7.80
C ALA A 375 -9.49 -4.97 8.98
N LEU A 376 -10.17 -6.09 8.68
CA LEU A 376 -10.66 -7.02 9.69
C LEU A 376 -9.52 -7.78 10.40
N SER A 377 -8.37 -7.98 9.74
CA SER A 377 -7.21 -8.65 10.29
C SER A 377 -6.75 -8.02 11.61
N ALA A 378 -6.76 -6.69 11.71
CA ALA A 378 -6.30 -5.97 12.90
C ALA A 378 -7.17 -6.25 14.13
N SER A 379 -8.51 -6.22 14.00
CA SER A 379 -9.43 -6.55 15.09
C SER A 379 -9.33 -8.02 15.49
N LEU A 380 -9.26 -8.92 14.49
CA LEU A 380 -9.14 -10.35 14.75
C LEU A 380 -7.88 -10.65 15.55
N ALA A 381 -6.72 -10.19 15.08
CA ALA A 381 -5.46 -10.42 15.76
C ALA A 381 -5.43 -9.77 17.15
N GLY A 382 -5.86 -8.52 17.28
CA GLY A 382 -5.87 -7.78 18.53
C GLY A 382 -6.76 -8.44 19.59
N ALA A 383 -7.97 -8.89 19.21
CA ALA A 383 -8.87 -9.59 20.12
C ALA A 383 -8.26 -10.91 20.62
N ILE A 384 -7.68 -11.70 19.69
CA ILE A 384 -7.04 -12.98 20.07
C ILE A 384 -5.82 -12.76 20.96
N ILE A 385 -5.01 -11.72 20.68
CA ILE A 385 -3.84 -11.41 21.51
C ILE A 385 -4.25 -11.13 22.96
N VAL A 386 -5.31 -10.34 23.15
CA VAL A 386 -5.80 -10.01 24.51
C VAL A 386 -6.38 -11.24 25.21
N TRP A 387 -7.10 -12.09 24.47
CA TRP A 387 -7.75 -13.27 25.05
C TRP A 387 -6.80 -14.45 25.29
N ALA A 388 -5.91 -14.75 24.33
CA ALA A 388 -5.12 -15.98 24.30
C ALA A 388 -3.61 -15.76 24.00
N GLY A 389 -3.18 -14.53 23.82
CA GLY A 389 -1.78 -14.15 23.61
C GLY A 389 -1.32 -14.20 22.14
N TYR A 390 -0.09 -13.75 21.91
CA TYR A 390 0.50 -13.56 20.59
C TYR A 390 0.64 -14.86 19.81
N SER A 391 1.10 -15.93 20.45
CA SER A 391 1.31 -17.23 19.78
C SER A 391 0.02 -17.78 19.19
N VAL A 392 -1.10 -17.71 19.95
CA VAL A 392 -2.41 -18.16 19.45
C VAL A 392 -2.87 -17.28 18.28
N SER A 393 -2.65 -15.96 18.36
CA SER A 393 -2.97 -15.05 17.27
C SER A 393 -2.18 -15.39 16.00
N PHE A 394 -0.88 -15.59 16.08
CA PHE A 394 -0.05 -15.97 14.94
C PHE A 394 -0.45 -17.33 14.34
N LEU A 395 -0.75 -18.33 15.18
CA LEU A 395 -1.24 -19.63 14.71
C LEU A 395 -2.61 -19.53 14.04
N THR A 396 -3.49 -18.68 14.55
CA THR A 396 -4.80 -18.45 13.92
C THR A 396 -4.64 -17.83 12.54
N LEU A 397 -3.77 -16.81 12.43
CA LEU A 397 -3.47 -16.19 11.12
C LEU A 397 -2.80 -17.20 10.17
N ALA A 398 -1.89 -18.04 10.68
CA ALA A 398 -1.29 -19.14 9.90
C ALA A 398 -2.33 -20.16 9.43
N ALA A 399 -3.30 -20.51 10.28
CA ALA A 399 -4.39 -21.43 9.92
C ALA A 399 -5.31 -20.85 8.83
N ILE A 400 -5.61 -19.55 8.90
CA ILE A 400 -6.36 -18.85 7.84
C ILE A 400 -5.56 -18.87 6.52
N ALA A 401 -4.25 -18.64 6.56
CA ALA A 401 -3.39 -18.75 5.39
C ALA A 401 -3.37 -20.17 4.82
N ALA A 402 -3.30 -21.20 5.67
CA ALA A 402 -3.37 -22.61 5.26
C ALA A 402 -4.74 -22.97 4.66
N ALA A 403 -5.82 -22.42 5.19
CA ALA A 403 -7.16 -22.58 4.60
C ALA A 403 -7.24 -21.90 3.22
N GLY A 404 -6.67 -20.69 3.08
CA GLY A 404 -6.54 -20.01 1.78
C GLY A 404 -5.69 -20.81 0.78
N PHE A 405 -4.57 -21.37 1.22
CA PHE A 405 -3.74 -22.30 0.42
C PHE A 405 -4.56 -23.49 -0.10
N THR A 406 -5.29 -24.16 0.80
CA THR A 406 -6.10 -25.33 0.48
C THR A 406 -7.22 -24.96 -0.49
N LEU A 407 -7.93 -23.86 -0.24
CA LEU A 407 -8.98 -23.37 -1.13
C LEU A 407 -8.41 -23.06 -2.53
N TYR A 408 -7.25 -22.39 -2.61
CA TYR A 408 -6.61 -22.08 -3.88
C TYR A 408 -6.18 -23.35 -4.61
N LEU A 409 -5.59 -24.31 -3.90
CA LEU A 409 -5.12 -25.59 -4.45
C LEU A 409 -6.27 -26.39 -5.07
N LEU A 410 -7.39 -26.52 -4.34
CA LEU A 410 -8.49 -27.39 -4.72
C LEU A 410 -9.47 -26.76 -5.71
N ALA A 411 -9.76 -25.46 -5.55
CA ALA A 411 -10.84 -24.82 -6.28
C ALA A 411 -10.38 -23.91 -7.42
N MET A 412 -9.17 -23.30 -7.34
CA MET A 412 -8.71 -22.38 -8.37
C MET A 412 -8.07 -23.11 -9.53
N PRO A 413 -8.53 -22.89 -10.78
CA PRO A 413 -7.86 -23.45 -11.96
C PRO A 413 -6.50 -22.78 -12.20
N GLU A 414 -5.63 -23.41 -13.03
CA GLU A 414 -4.50 -22.69 -13.61
C GLU A 414 -5.03 -21.65 -14.58
N THR A 415 -4.62 -20.38 -14.38
CA THR A 415 -5.15 -19.28 -15.20
C THR A 415 -4.34 -19.05 -16.45
N LYS A 416 -3.07 -19.42 -16.43
CA LYS A 416 -2.21 -19.28 -17.60
C LYS A 416 -2.58 -20.33 -18.65
N LYS A 417 -3.03 -19.88 -19.82
CA LYS A 417 -3.21 -20.75 -20.98
C LYS A 417 -1.86 -21.33 -21.41
N ALA A 418 -1.79 -22.65 -21.62
CA ALA A 418 -0.63 -23.26 -22.26
C ALA A 418 -0.42 -22.57 -23.61
N LYS A 419 0.81 -22.11 -23.88
CA LYS A 419 1.17 -21.65 -25.23
C LYS A 419 0.94 -22.85 -26.16
N GLN A 420 -0.09 -22.75 -27.03
CA GLN A 420 -0.25 -23.67 -28.15
C GLN A 420 0.86 -23.46 -29.16
#